data_964581e07e5caac5accaf8edaa8fbbfc
#
_entry.id   964581e07e5caac5accaf8edaa8fbbfc
#
_cell.length_a   1.000
_cell.length_b   1.000
_cell.length_c   1.000
_cell.angle_alpha   90.00
_cell.angle_beta   90.00
_cell.angle_gamma   90.00
#
_symmetry.space_group_name_H-M   'P 1'
#
loop_
_entity.id
_entity.type
_entity.pdbx_description
1 polymer ?
#
loop_
_entity_poly.entity_id
_entity_poly.type
_entity_poly.pdbx_seq_one_letter_code
_entity_poly.pdbx_strand_id
1 'polypeptide(L)'
;NSRSGEGFIAISPEARKKFWLDRKKTAAISRHTNAFKINEDVVIPLPRMWEYTDGIERINIELSLRNKLKLCDALTDFFQHGDLPLGKQDDAGDIPSAELLEDRVQQALALVADVRTLWQGWLDNVENLFQQLQDHTLRASWKTQLKAPMAQIFAGAAFQPLLAEVNAIHQRVLKGRVWVALHMHAG
;
A
#
# COMPACT_ATOMS: atom_id res chain seq x y z
N ASN A 1 0.00 -31.59 2.90
CA ASN A 1 0.07 -30.76 4.11
C ASN A 1 -1.34 -30.34 4.49
N SER A 2 -2.00 -31.16 5.33
CA SER A 2 -3.28 -30.82 5.93
C SER A 2 -3.04 -29.74 7.01
N ARG A 3 -3.38 -28.50 6.75
CA ARG A 3 -3.60 -27.52 7.80
C ARG A 3 -4.99 -27.80 8.39
N SER A 4 -5.04 -28.59 9.44
CA SER A 4 -6.21 -28.68 10.29
C SER A 4 -6.29 -27.36 11.08
N GLY A 5 -7.20 -26.46 10.69
CA GLY A 5 -7.54 -25.30 11.51
C GLY A 5 -8.23 -25.79 12.77
N GLU A 6 -7.70 -25.49 13.94
CA GLU A 6 -8.41 -25.71 15.21
C GLU A 6 -9.62 -24.75 15.25
N GLY A 7 -10.81 -25.32 15.13
CA GLY A 7 -12.05 -24.58 15.31
C GLY A 7 -12.39 -24.49 16.80
N PHE A 8 -12.54 -23.29 17.33
CA PHE A 8 -13.03 -23.08 18.69
C PHE A 8 -14.55 -22.94 18.70
N ILE A 9 -15.23 -23.80 19.43
CA ILE A 9 -16.67 -23.71 19.66
C ILE A 9 -16.91 -23.06 21.03
N ALA A 10 -17.52 -21.88 21.04
CA ALA A 10 -17.89 -21.19 22.27
C ALA A 10 -19.19 -21.81 22.84
N ILE A 11 -19.07 -22.72 23.79
CA ILE A 11 -20.21 -23.45 24.39
C ILE A 11 -20.85 -22.62 25.51
N SER A 12 -20.07 -21.87 26.29
CA SER A 12 -20.61 -21.09 27.41
C SER A 12 -21.00 -19.66 27.02
N PRO A 13 -21.96 -19.02 27.74
CA PRO A 13 -22.32 -17.62 27.52
C PRO A 13 -21.13 -16.67 27.68
N GLU A 14 -20.21 -16.94 28.60
CA GLU A 14 -19.00 -16.16 28.87
C GLU A 14 -18.03 -16.25 27.69
N ALA A 15 -17.80 -17.44 27.13
CA ALA A 15 -16.97 -17.65 25.96
C ALA A 15 -17.55 -16.90 24.76
N ARG A 16 -18.86 -16.98 24.52
CA ARG A 16 -19.56 -16.22 23.46
C ARG A 16 -19.38 -14.72 23.63
N LYS A 17 -19.51 -14.20 24.87
CA LYS A 17 -19.32 -12.77 25.16
C LYS A 17 -17.91 -12.32 24.87
N LYS A 18 -16.89 -13.15 25.14
CA LYS A 18 -15.49 -12.87 24.84
C LYS A 18 -15.26 -12.80 23.32
N PHE A 19 -15.79 -13.76 22.53
CA PHE A 19 -15.70 -13.73 21.08
C PHE A 19 -16.39 -12.49 20.47
N TRP A 20 -17.55 -12.08 21.00
CA TRP A 20 -18.23 -10.87 20.56
C TRP A 20 -17.44 -9.59 20.90
N LEU A 21 -16.77 -9.56 22.06
CA LEU A 21 -15.88 -8.45 22.44
C LEU A 21 -14.67 -8.35 21.52
N ASP A 22 -14.06 -9.46 21.15
CA ASP A 22 -12.91 -9.49 20.23
C ASP A 22 -13.33 -9.10 18.81
N ARG A 23 -14.53 -9.51 18.35
CA ARG A 23 -15.10 -9.05 17.09
C ARG A 23 -15.37 -7.53 17.07
N LYS A 24 -15.84 -6.96 18.18
CA LYS A 24 -15.98 -5.49 18.34
C LYS A 24 -14.63 -4.76 18.29
N LYS A 25 -13.58 -5.33 18.85
CA LYS A 25 -12.22 -4.77 18.78
C LYS A 25 -11.70 -4.77 17.36
N THR A 26 -11.97 -5.81 16.58
CA THR A 26 -11.59 -5.88 15.15
C THR A 26 -12.29 -4.78 14.33
N ALA A 27 -13.54 -4.46 14.62
CA ALA A 27 -14.26 -3.33 14.04
C ALA A 27 -13.67 -1.96 14.45
N ALA A 28 -13.11 -1.86 15.67
CA ALA A 28 -12.44 -0.65 16.16
C ALA A 28 -11.08 -0.41 15.48
N ILE A 29 -10.36 -1.47 15.11
CA ILE A 29 -9.08 -1.37 14.37
C ILE A 29 -9.30 -0.71 13.00
N SER A 30 -10.44 -0.95 12.34
CA SER A 30 -10.76 -0.31 11.05
C SER A 30 -10.94 1.21 11.17
N ARG A 31 -11.34 1.74 12.34
CA ARG A 31 -11.44 3.19 12.60
C ARG A 31 -10.07 3.86 12.72
N HIS A 32 -9.05 3.14 13.20
CA HIS A 32 -7.70 3.68 13.37
C HIS A 32 -6.86 3.65 12.09
N THR A 33 -7.24 2.86 11.09
CA THR A 33 -6.48 2.74 9.83
C THR A 33 -6.92 3.74 8.76
N ASN A 34 -8.00 4.50 8.96
CA ASN A 34 -8.61 5.40 7.97
C ASN A 34 -8.81 4.75 6.58
N ALA A 35 -8.86 3.43 6.53
CA ALA A 35 -9.14 2.72 5.30
C ALA A 35 -10.66 2.66 5.09
N PHE A 36 -11.12 3.01 3.91
CA PHE A 36 -12.50 2.82 3.52
C PHE A 36 -12.75 1.32 3.38
N LYS A 37 -13.49 0.73 4.31
CA LYS A 37 -13.83 -0.69 4.31
C LYS A 37 -15.27 -0.84 3.84
N ILE A 38 -15.46 -1.47 2.70
CA ILE A 38 -16.76 -1.92 2.25
C ILE A 38 -16.92 -3.36 2.75
N ASN A 39 -17.90 -3.58 3.65
CA ASN A 39 -18.25 -4.92 4.11
C ASN A 39 -19.44 -5.40 3.29
N GLU A 40 -19.26 -6.50 2.59
CA GLU A 40 -20.37 -7.21 1.98
C GLU A 40 -20.60 -8.51 2.75
N ASP A 41 -21.76 -8.60 3.39
CA ASP A 41 -22.26 -9.85 3.96
C ASP A 41 -23.06 -10.57 2.86
N VAL A 42 -22.42 -11.54 2.22
CA VAL A 42 -23.06 -12.32 1.13
C VAL A 42 -23.08 -13.80 1.48
N VAL A 43 -24.13 -14.46 1.09
CA VAL A 43 -24.25 -15.92 1.16
C VAL A 43 -23.86 -16.48 -0.19
N ILE A 44 -22.79 -17.27 -0.23
CA ILE A 44 -22.24 -17.88 -1.44
C ILE A 44 -22.43 -19.40 -1.37
N PRO A 45 -22.99 -20.05 -2.39
CA PRO A 45 -23.00 -21.50 -2.47
C PRO A 45 -21.57 -22.06 -2.44
N LEU A 46 -21.35 -23.09 -1.60
CA LEU A 46 -20.02 -23.68 -1.41
C LEU A 46 -19.26 -23.99 -2.73
N PRO A 47 -19.92 -24.54 -3.79
CA PRO A 47 -19.23 -24.83 -5.06
C PRO A 47 -18.70 -23.58 -5.79
N ARG A 48 -19.24 -22.38 -5.46
CA ARG A 48 -18.86 -21.12 -6.11
C ARG A 48 -17.98 -20.20 -5.24
N MET A 49 -17.58 -20.65 -4.05
CA MET A 49 -16.77 -19.84 -3.15
C MET A 49 -15.43 -19.44 -3.76
N TRP A 50 -14.79 -20.34 -4.51
CA TRP A 50 -13.51 -20.08 -5.15
C TRP A 50 -13.61 -18.97 -6.21
N GLU A 51 -14.65 -18.99 -7.06
CA GLU A 51 -14.88 -17.93 -8.07
C GLU A 51 -15.05 -16.56 -7.42
N TYR A 52 -15.79 -16.52 -6.32
CA TYR A 52 -16.05 -15.29 -5.59
C TYR A 52 -14.77 -14.77 -4.93
N THR A 53 -13.99 -15.64 -4.30
CA THR A 53 -12.71 -15.29 -3.68
C THR A 53 -11.72 -14.74 -4.71
N ASP A 54 -11.56 -15.40 -5.84
CA ASP A 54 -10.71 -14.92 -6.94
C ASP A 54 -11.17 -13.57 -7.48
N GLY A 55 -12.48 -13.36 -7.61
CA GLY A 55 -13.04 -12.08 -8.05
C GLY A 55 -12.72 -10.94 -7.10
N ILE A 56 -12.86 -11.15 -5.79
CA ILE A 56 -12.52 -10.14 -4.77
C ILE A 56 -11.00 -9.89 -4.73
N GLU A 57 -10.21 -10.93 -4.85
CA GLU A 57 -8.76 -10.78 -4.86
C GLU A 57 -8.28 -9.99 -6.08
N ARG A 58 -8.88 -10.22 -7.24
CA ARG A 58 -8.65 -9.42 -8.45
C ARG A 58 -8.95 -7.94 -8.22
N ILE A 59 -10.11 -7.63 -7.65
CA ILE A 59 -10.50 -6.25 -7.32
C ILE A 59 -9.47 -5.63 -6.38
N ASN A 60 -9.03 -6.34 -5.35
CA ASN A 60 -8.04 -5.85 -4.41
C ASN A 60 -6.65 -5.63 -5.04
N ILE A 61 -6.23 -6.50 -5.97
CA ILE A 61 -5.01 -6.34 -6.75
C ILE A 61 -5.09 -5.06 -7.58
N GLU A 62 -6.19 -4.86 -8.32
CA GLU A 62 -6.39 -3.64 -9.11
C GLU A 62 -6.41 -2.38 -8.24
N LEU A 63 -7.14 -2.39 -7.13
CA LEU A 63 -7.20 -1.27 -6.18
C LEU A 63 -5.81 -0.99 -5.59
N SER A 64 -5.05 -2.04 -5.27
CA SER A 64 -3.68 -1.90 -4.78
C SER A 64 -2.76 -1.22 -5.79
N LEU A 65 -2.83 -1.60 -7.06
CA LEU A 65 -2.07 -0.97 -8.14
C LEU A 65 -2.50 0.48 -8.36
N ARG A 66 -3.82 0.76 -8.42
CA ARG A 66 -4.35 2.12 -8.54
C ARG A 66 -3.92 3.03 -7.38
N ASN A 67 -3.93 2.52 -6.15
CA ASN A 67 -3.43 3.28 -5.00
C ASN A 67 -1.93 3.59 -5.09
N LYS A 68 -1.13 2.69 -5.66
CA LYS A 68 0.30 2.90 -5.90
C LYS A 68 0.57 3.87 -7.04
N LEU A 69 -0.27 3.89 -8.08
CA LEU A 69 -0.20 4.91 -9.14
C LEU A 69 -0.49 6.30 -8.58
N LYS A 70 -1.49 6.45 -7.70
CA LYS A 70 -1.73 7.72 -6.98
C LYS A 70 -0.53 8.19 -6.18
N LEU A 71 0.24 7.25 -5.59
CA LEU A 71 1.48 7.60 -4.90
C LEU A 71 2.53 8.13 -5.88
N CYS A 72 2.70 7.51 -7.05
CA CYS A 72 3.60 8.02 -8.08
C CYS A 72 3.20 9.42 -8.54
N ASP A 73 1.89 9.67 -8.75
CA ASP A 73 1.38 10.98 -9.14
C ASP A 73 1.65 12.04 -8.06
N ALA A 74 1.44 11.71 -6.79
CA ALA A 74 1.71 12.62 -5.65
C ALA A 74 3.21 12.92 -5.49
N LEU A 75 4.09 11.94 -5.72
CA LEU A 75 5.54 12.14 -5.69
C LEU A 75 6.01 12.99 -6.88
N THR A 76 5.46 12.77 -8.07
CA THR A 76 5.76 13.59 -9.26
C THR A 76 5.37 15.05 -9.00
N ASP A 77 4.17 15.29 -8.49
CA ASP A 77 3.72 16.64 -8.16
C ASP A 77 4.61 17.30 -7.10
N PHE A 78 4.99 16.57 -6.06
CA PHE A 78 5.91 17.07 -5.04
C PHE A 78 7.27 17.49 -5.60
N PHE A 79 7.89 16.66 -6.47
CA PHE A 79 9.19 16.98 -7.04
C PHE A 79 9.14 18.07 -8.10
N GLN A 80 8.00 18.26 -8.77
CA GLN A 80 7.83 19.30 -9.80
C GLN A 80 7.40 20.63 -9.24
N HIS A 81 6.55 20.65 -8.21
CA HIS A 81 5.86 21.86 -7.74
C HIS A 81 5.96 22.10 -6.24
N GLY A 82 6.40 21.13 -5.47
CA GLY A 82 6.47 21.23 -4.01
C GLY A 82 7.68 22.02 -3.52
N ASP A 83 7.58 22.51 -2.28
CA ASP A 83 8.74 23.02 -1.55
C ASP A 83 9.59 21.84 -1.09
N LEU A 84 10.85 21.80 -1.54
CA LEU A 84 11.79 20.74 -1.22
C LEU A 84 12.53 21.06 0.08
N PRO A 85 12.18 20.44 1.23
CA PRO A 85 12.80 20.77 2.49
C PRO A 85 14.23 20.19 2.56
N LEU A 86 15.19 21.03 2.88
CA LEU A 86 16.58 20.65 3.09
C LEU A 86 17.00 20.89 4.55
N GLY A 87 18.01 20.15 5.01
CA GLY A 87 18.61 20.38 6.32
C GLY A 87 19.25 21.77 6.44
N LYS A 88 19.26 22.30 7.66
CA LYS A 88 19.93 23.58 7.94
C LYS A 88 21.45 23.41 7.91
N GLN A 89 22.17 24.48 7.55
CA GLN A 89 23.62 24.47 7.43
C GLN A 89 24.34 24.05 8.73
N ASP A 90 23.79 24.38 9.89
CA ASP A 90 24.36 24.06 11.20
C ASP A 90 24.20 22.59 11.61
N ASP A 91 23.17 21.89 11.08
CA ASP A 91 22.82 20.52 11.47
C ASP A 91 23.28 19.46 10.43
N ALA A 92 23.52 19.86 9.19
CA ALA A 92 23.64 18.94 8.06
C ALA A 92 24.94 19.09 7.25
N GLY A 93 25.87 19.97 7.66
CA GLY A 93 27.05 20.31 6.85
C GLY A 93 26.68 21.19 5.66
N ASP A 94 27.43 21.10 4.57
CA ASP A 94 27.22 21.95 3.39
C ASP A 94 25.84 21.74 2.76
N ILE A 95 25.11 22.84 2.54
CA ILE A 95 23.88 22.83 1.76
C ILE A 95 24.21 22.43 0.31
N PRO A 96 23.48 21.48 -0.30
CA PRO A 96 23.70 21.10 -1.67
C PRO A 96 23.57 22.30 -2.63
N SER A 97 24.42 22.35 -3.64
CA SER A 97 24.27 23.36 -4.68
C SER A 97 22.93 23.21 -5.41
N ALA A 98 22.42 24.29 -5.99
CA ALA A 98 21.19 24.26 -6.78
C ALA A 98 21.27 23.25 -7.94
N GLU A 99 22.43 23.15 -8.59
CA GLU A 99 22.67 22.19 -9.69
C GLU A 99 22.61 20.75 -9.18
N LEU A 100 23.20 20.46 -8.03
CA LEU A 100 23.17 19.11 -7.43
C LEU A 100 21.73 18.74 -7.04
N LEU A 101 20.98 19.66 -6.44
CA LEU A 101 19.59 19.44 -6.09
C LEU A 101 18.75 19.16 -7.34
N GLU A 102 18.88 19.97 -8.38
CA GLU A 102 18.20 19.78 -9.66
C GLU A 102 18.51 18.41 -10.27
N ASP A 103 19.76 18.01 -10.34
CA ASP A 103 20.17 16.70 -10.85
C ASP A 103 19.54 15.55 -10.05
N ARG A 104 19.53 15.64 -8.71
CA ARG A 104 18.90 14.63 -7.85
C ARG A 104 17.38 14.56 -8.05
N VAL A 105 16.74 15.71 -8.22
CA VAL A 105 15.30 15.80 -8.49
C VAL A 105 14.97 15.15 -9.85
N GLN A 106 15.77 15.40 -10.88
CA GLN A 106 15.58 14.77 -12.20
C GLN A 106 15.75 13.23 -12.12
N GLN A 107 16.72 12.75 -11.34
CA GLN A 107 16.88 11.30 -11.10
C GLN A 107 15.65 10.72 -10.36
N ALA A 108 15.11 11.43 -9.37
CA ALA A 108 13.93 11.00 -8.64
C ALA A 108 12.68 10.97 -9.53
N LEU A 109 12.49 11.99 -10.37
CA LEU A 109 11.39 12.04 -11.33
C LEU A 109 11.48 10.89 -12.35
N ALA A 110 12.68 10.59 -12.87
CA ALA A 110 12.89 9.45 -13.75
C ALA A 110 12.56 8.13 -13.07
N LEU A 111 13.03 7.91 -11.83
CA LEU A 111 12.70 6.73 -11.04
C LEU A 111 11.19 6.56 -10.86
N VAL A 112 10.48 7.63 -10.47
CA VAL A 112 9.03 7.59 -10.26
C VAL A 112 8.30 7.29 -11.57
N ALA A 113 8.73 7.88 -12.69
CA ALA A 113 8.15 7.64 -14.00
C ALA A 113 8.32 6.19 -14.45
N ASP A 114 9.50 5.61 -14.27
CA ASP A 114 9.79 4.22 -14.62
C ASP A 114 8.92 3.25 -13.79
N VAL A 115 8.86 3.46 -12.48
CA VAL A 115 8.04 2.63 -11.59
C VAL A 115 6.55 2.79 -11.90
N ARG A 116 6.09 4.01 -12.18
CA ARG A 116 4.72 4.28 -12.60
C ARG A 116 4.36 3.53 -13.87
N THR A 117 5.23 3.58 -14.87
CA THR A 117 5.05 2.88 -16.16
C THR A 117 4.97 1.36 -15.94
N LEU A 118 5.84 0.81 -15.10
CA LEU A 118 5.84 -0.61 -14.75
C LEU A 118 4.52 -1.02 -14.09
N TRP A 119 4.08 -0.29 -13.06
CA TRP A 119 2.85 -0.62 -12.34
C TRP A 119 1.59 -0.38 -13.18
N GLN A 120 1.59 0.64 -14.07
CA GLN A 120 0.51 0.85 -15.03
C GLN A 120 0.42 -0.33 -16.01
N GLY A 121 1.55 -0.80 -16.53
CA GLY A 121 1.60 -1.97 -17.40
C GLY A 121 1.05 -3.23 -16.74
N TRP A 122 1.28 -3.42 -15.42
CA TRP A 122 0.69 -4.53 -14.68
C TRP A 122 -0.83 -4.36 -14.51
N LEU A 123 -1.31 -3.14 -14.25
CA LEU A 123 -2.73 -2.86 -14.15
C LEU A 123 -3.44 -3.09 -15.49
N ASP A 124 -2.86 -2.63 -16.59
CA ASP A 124 -3.43 -2.77 -17.94
C ASP A 124 -3.46 -4.22 -18.42
N ASN A 125 -2.60 -5.08 -17.86
CA ASN A 125 -2.47 -6.49 -18.20
C ASN A 125 -2.80 -7.43 -17.04
N VAL A 126 -3.64 -6.99 -16.11
CA VAL A 126 -3.94 -7.73 -14.88
C VAL A 126 -4.51 -9.12 -15.17
N GLU A 127 -5.28 -9.29 -16.23
CA GLU A 127 -5.84 -10.57 -16.63
C GLU A 127 -4.78 -11.65 -16.88
N ASN A 128 -3.72 -11.31 -17.61
CA ASN A 128 -2.64 -12.24 -17.93
C ASN A 128 -1.62 -12.38 -16.78
N LEU A 129 -1.57 -11.41 -15.88
CA LEU A 129 -0.63 -11.36 -14.77
C LEU A 129 -1.26 -11.75 -13.42
N PHE A 130 -2.56 -12.10 -13.42
CA PHE A 130 -3.32 -12.34 -12.17
C PHE A 130 -2.64 -13.35 -11.27
N GLN A 131 -2.24 -14.51 -11.79
CA GLN A 131 -1.57 -15.56 -11.02
C GLN A 131 -0.29 -15.07 -10.35
N GLN A 132 0.53 -14.31 -11.09
CA GLN A 132 1.81 -13.79 -10.60
C GLN A 132 1.62 -12.67 -9.57
N LEU A 133 0.58 -11.86 -9.72
CA LEU A 133 0.22 -10.81 -8.75
C LEU A 133 -0.41 -11.42 -7.49
N GLN A 134 -1.18 -12.50 -7.63
CA GLN A 134 -1.82 -13.23 -6.54
C GLN A 134 -0.81 -13.96 -5.68
N ASP A 135 0.13 -14.68 -6.27
CA ASP A 135 1.18 -15.42 -5.56
C ASP A 135 2.39 -14.55 -5.14
N HIS A 136 2.33 -13.25 -5.46
CA HIS A 136 3.37 -12.26 -5.18
C HIS A 136 4.70 -12.48 -5.91
N THR A 137 4.76 -13.27 -6.97
CA THR A 137 5.92 -13.34 -7.87
C THR A 137 6.16 -11.99 -8.54
N LEU A 138 5.08 -11.30 -8.91
CA LEU A 138 5.09 -9.86 -9.23
C LEU A 138 4.51 -9.08 -8.06
N ARG A 139 5.28 -8.17 -7.50
CA ARG A 139 4.86 -7.38 -6.34
C ARG A 139 5.23 -5.91 -6.51
N ALA A 140 4.23 -5.04 -6.61
CA ALA A 140 4.44 -3.61 -6.52
C ALA A 140 4.79 -3.21 -5.08
N SER A 141 6.01 -2.78 -4.85
CA SER A 141 6.55 -2.51 -3.51
C SER A 141 7.09 -1.09 -3.41
N TRP A 142 6.46 -0.28 -2.57
CA TRP A 142 6.99 1.03 -2.17
C TRP A 142 8.42 0.92 -1.63
N LYS A 143 8.65 -0.05 -0.74
CA LYS A 143 9.93 -0.19 -0.03
C LYS A 143 11.10 -0.44 -0.97
N THR A 144 10.94 -1.35 -1.91
CA THR A 144 12.05 -1.81 -2.77
C THR A 144 12.16 -1.04 -4.08
N GLN A 145 11.03 -0.59 -4.64
CA GLN A 145 11.03 0.05 -5.97
C GLN A 145 11.10 1.57 -5.91
N LEU A 146 10.70 2.20 -4.81
CA LEU A 146 10.75 3.65 -4.65
C LEU A 146 11.58 4.10 -3.46
N LYS A 147 11.24 3.66 -2.23
CA LYS A 147 11.88 4.19 -1.02
C LYS A 147 13.38 3.95 -0.97
N ALA A 148 13.82 2.73 -1.21
CA ALA A 148 15.25 2.40 -1.11
C ALA A 148 16.09 3.08 -2.22
N PRO A 149 15.70 3.06 -3.52
CA PRO A 149 16.41 3.82 -4.55
C PRO A 149 16.40 5.34 -4.29
N MET A 150 15.28 5.90 -3.81
CA MET A 150 15.17 7.32 -3.50
C MET A 150 16.10 7.75 -2.37
N ALA A 151 16.28 6.89 -1.35
CA ALA A 151 17.25 7.12 -0.29
C ALA A 151 18.70 7.10 -0.78
N GLN A 152 19.01 6.41 -1.87
CA GLN A 152 20.32 6.44 -2.53
C GLN A 152 20.50 7.73 -3.35
N ILE A 153 19.47 8.15 -4.09
CA ILE A 153 19.48 9.41 -4.85
C ILE A 153 19.73 10.59 -3.92
N PHE A 154 19.02 10.65 -2.80
CA PHE A 154 19.10 11.71 -1.80
C PHE A 154 19.94 11.28 -0.59
N ALA A 155 21.10 10.70 -0.85
CA ALA A 155 22.04 10.33 0.23
C ALA A 155 22.66 11.57 0.88
N GLY A 156 22.77 11.55 2.21
CA GLY A 156 23.39 12.61 2.99
C GLY A 156 22.43 13.29 3.97
N ALA A 157 23.00 13.93 5.00
CA ALA A 157 22.24 14.55 6.08
C ALA A 157 21.35 15.72 5.60
N ALA A 158 21.81 16.49 4.62
CA ALA A 158 21.08 17.63 4.06
C ALA A 158 19.75 17.22 3.42
N PHE A 159 19.62 15.98 2.92
CA PHE A 159 18.40 15.48 2.26
C PHE A 159 17.44 14.74 3.20
N GLN A 160 17.76 14.57 4.47
CA GLN A 160 16.91 13.85 5.42
C GLN A 160 15.51 14.48 5.57
N PRO A 161 15.34 15.82 5.65
CA PRO A 161 14.02 16.44 5.68
C PRO A 161 13.19 16.15 4.39
N LEU A 162 13.83 16.14 3.23
CA LEU A 162 13.19 15.80 1.95
C LEU A 162 12.70 14.34 1.96
N LEU A 163 13.54 13.40 2.38
CA LEU A 163 13.14 11.99 2.50
C LEU A 163 12.04 11.78 3.54
N ALA A 164 12.03 12.56 4.63
CA ALA A 164 10.95 12.55 5.61
C ALA A 164 9.62 12.99 4.97
N GLU A 165 9.62 14.04 4.14
CA GLU A 165 8.43 14.48 3.42
C GLU A 165 7.96 13.43 2.39
N VAL A 166 8.87 12.81 1.65
CA VAL A 166 8.55 11.68 0.75
C VAL A 166 7.83 10.55 1.50
N ASN A 167 8.32 10.19 2.70
CA ASN A 167 7.64 9.21 3.55
C ASN A 167 6.27 9.71 4.04
N ALA A 168 6.13 11.00 4.36
CA ALA A 168 4.85 11.60 4.75
C ALA A 168 3.82 11.56 3.62
N ILE A 169 4.23 11.82 2.39
CA ILE A 169 3.38 11.68 1.19
C ILE A 169 2.90 10.24 1.07
N HIS A 170 3.79 9.26 1.18
CA HIS A 170 3.40 7.85 1.17
C HIS A 170 2.36 7.53 2.24
N GLN A 171 2.54 8.01 3.48
CA GLN A 171 1.58 7.80 4.57
C GLN A 171 0.22 8.46 4.29
N ARG A 172 0.19 9.66 3.71
CA ARG A 172 -1.06 10.34 3.33
C ARG A 172 -1.83 9.55 2.27
N VAL A 173 -1.14 9.05 1.25
CA VAL A 173 -1.75 8.21 0.20
C VAL A 173 -2.27 6.89 0.77
N LEU A 174 -1.52 6.25 1.70
CA LEU A 174 -1.97 5.04 2.38
C LEU A 174 -3.26 5.24 3.19
N LYS A 175 -3.42 6.39 3.84
CA LYS A 175 -4.64 6.70 4.60
C LYS A 175 -5.88 6.79 3.72
N GLY A 176 -5.74 7.25 2.48
CA GLY A 176 -6.81 7.36 1.49
C GLY A 176 -7.04 6.09 0.65
N ARG A 177 -6.36 4.99 0.94
CA ARG A 177 -6.50 3.76 0.16
C ARG A 177 -7.87 3.13 0.31
N VAL A 178 -8.38 2.60 -0.79
CA VAL A 178 -9.61 1.79 -0.82
C VAL A 178 -9.22 0.33 -0.99
N TRP A 179 -9.90 -0.56 -0.26
CA TRP A 179 -9.78 -2.01 -0.39
C TRP A 179 -11.09 -2.69 0.02
N VAL A 180 -11.34 -3.88 -0.49
CA VAL A 180 -12.54 -4.67 -0.18
C VAL A 180 -12.18 -5.76 0.81
N ALA A 181 -12.91 -5.81 1.92
CA ALA A 181 -12.84 -6.93 2.85
C ALA A 181 -14.06 -7.80 2.71
N LEU A 182 -13.84 -9.10 2.76
CA LEU A 182 -14.84 -10.11 2.55
C LEU A 182 -15.36 -10.64 3.89
N HIS A 183 -16.68 -10.66 4.07
CA HIS A 183 -17.36 -11.48 5.05
C HIS A 183 -18.23 -12.50 4.30
N MET A 184 -17.85 -13.78 4.36
CA MET A 184 -18.62 -14.85 3.74
C MET A 184 -19.37 -15.66 4.79
N HIS A 185 -20.63 -15.97 4.50
CA HIS A 185 -21.37 -17.02 5.18
C HIS A 185 -21.52 -18.19 4.19
N ALA A 186 -21.05 -19.37 4.61
CA ALA A 186 -21.33 -20.60 3.89
C ALA A 186 -22.80 -20.96 4.12
N GLY A 187 -23.58 -21.02 3.06
CA GLY A 187 -24.98 -21.44 3.05
C GLY A 187 -25.15 -22.81 2.45
#